data_096d27032415d233593ff5bc6df8ee9b
#
_entry.id   096d27032415d233593ff5bc6df8ee9b
#
_cell.length_a   1.000
_cell.length_b   1.000
_cell.length_c   1.000
_cell.angle_alpha   90.00
_cell.angle_beta   90.00
_cell.angle_gamma   90.00
#
_symmetry.space_group_name_H-M   'P 1'
#
loop_
_entity.id
_entity.type
_entity.pdbx_description
1 polymer ?
#
loop_
_entity_poly.entity_id
_entity_poly.type
_entity_poly.pdbx_seq_one_letter_code
_entity_poly.pdbx_strand_id
1 'polypeptide(L)'
;MPVQDRAVFIRYFRKRLRVISVEKKNQSILIIVALLAIAGVAVVALNITGTAHVSSITPTATSSKTITDMTGRTLVVPQNINNVLTTAPPATILVYVLAPDKLAGVNFEPNRINGTAYMPAKYSALPNVGGWYGKTTGNYETFIATNPDVILDSELGVGNYTDTLKERQQKFGTIPLVGMLDARNATRYDESIRFLGTLLGVDKQAASLSEFYNRVLSTVTSRVADIPADKRVRVYYAEGPKGMLTDPSGSMHSELIELAGGVNVADCAITPGMGQTPVSMEQVTKWSPDVIIVGDPTFYKSIYSDTLWQAIPAVKNHRVYLVPQSPFTWFDRPPGVNRIIGIPWTAKILYPDKFKDIDMPALTKEFYSKFYHYELSDNEMNSLLDPSIR
;
A
#
# COMPACT_ATOMS: atom_id res chain seq x y z
N MET A 1 25.01 -40.00 -30.88
CA MET A 1 23.56 -39.79 -30.78
C MET A 1 22.84 -40.92 -31.51
N PRO A 2 21.93 -41.64 -30.83
CA PRO A 2 21.20 -42.73 -31.48
C PRO A 2 20.24 -42.21 -32.53
N VAL A 3 19.96 -43.01 -33.57
CA VAL A 3 19.16 -42.66 -34.74
C VAL A 3 17.70 -42.27 -34.43
N GLN A 4 17.21 -42.63 -33.27
CA GLN A 4 15.86 -42.32 -32.80
C GLN A 4 15.59 -40.83 -32.52
N ASP A 5 16.61 -40.06 -32.09
CA ASP A 5 16.46 -38.63 -31.75
C ASP A 5 16.38 -37.71 -32.99
N ARG A 6 16.88 -38.11 -34.12
CA ARG A 6 16.77 -37.33 -35.36
C ARG A 6 15.35 -37.23 -35.91
N ALA A 7 14.54 -38.28 -35.73
CA ALA A 7 13.18 -38.33 -36.26
C ALA A 7 12.22 -37.41 -35.46
N VAL A 8 12.42 -37.26 -34.15
CA VAL A 8 11.64 -36.39 -33.29
C VAL A 8 11.94 -34.92 -33.54
N PHE A 9 13.23 -34.59 -33.77
CA PHE A 9 13.67 -33.23 -34.05
C PHE A 9 13.13 -32.71 -35.38
N ILE A 10 13.13 -33.55 -36.42
CA ILE A 10 12.61 -33.21 -37.77
C ILE A 10 11.08 -33.00 -37.73
N ARG A 11 10.33 -33.78 -36.93
CA ARG A 11 8.88 -33.59 -36.79
C ARG A 11 8.53 -32.29 -36.05
N TYR A 12 9.30 -31.91 -35.04
CA TYR A 12 9.12 -30.66 -34.33
C TYR A 12 9.36 -29.42 -35.23
N PHE A 13 10.41 -29.44 -36.04
CA PHE A 13 10.74 -28.35 -36.97
C PHE A 13 9.71 -28.21 -38.08
N ARG A 14 9.21 -29.33 -38.66
CA ARG A 14 8.15 -29.29 -39.67
C ARG A 14 6.82 -28.73 -39.13
N LYS A 15 6.50 -29.00 -37.89
CA LYS A 15 5.28 -28.46 -37.23
C LYS A 15 5.37 -26.95 -37.03
N ARG A 16 6.55 -26.46 -36.63
CA ARG A 16 6.80 -25.02 -36.45
C ARG A 16 6.81 -24.22 -37.75
N LEU A 17 7.36 -24.78 -38.81
CA LEU A 17 7.36 -24.14 -40.17
C LEU A 17 5.93 -24.07 -40.77
N ARG A 18 5.06 -25.03 -40.49
CA ARG A 18 3.64 -24.94 -40.90
C ARG A 18 2.87 -23.85 -40.17
N VAL A 19 3.11 -23.64 -38.86
CA VAL A 19 2.47 -22.59 -38.10
C VAL A 19 2.89 -21.20 -38.62
N ILE A 20 4.17 -20.98 -38.88
CA ILE A 20 4.67 -19.70 -39.42
C ILE A 20 4.13 -19.42 -40.82
N SER A 21 3.94 -20.46 -41.66
CA SER A 21 3.36 -20.31 -42.99
C SER A 21 1.86 -19.96 -42.96
N VAL A 22 1.12 -20.47 -42.00
CA VAL A 22 -0.32 -20.16 -41.83
C VAL A 22 -0.51 -18.74 -41.29
N GLU A 23 0.35 -18.30 -40.37
CA GLU A 23 0.31 -16.95 -39.80
C GLU A 23 0.60 -15.86 -40.86
N LYS A 24 1.62 -16.06 -41.69
CA LYS A 24 1.90 -15.14 -42.82
C LYS A 24 0.77 -15.05 -43.84
N LYS A 25 0.08 -16.16 -44.08
CA LYS A 25 -1.05 -16.18 -45.02
C LYS A 25 -2.27 -15.43 -44.46
N ASN A 26 -2.51 -15.50 -43.15
CA ASN A 26 -3.60 -14.79 -42.51
C ASN A 26 -3.34 -13.28 -42.42
N GLN A 27 -2.07 -12.85 -42.19
CA GLN A 27 -1.70 -11.43 -42.23
C GLN A 27 -1.88 -10.81 -43.62
N SER A 28 -1.55 -11.53 -44.69
CA SER A 28 -1.76 -11.06 -46.08
C SER A 28 -3.24 -10.90 -46.42
N ILE A 29 -4.11 -11.79 -45.92
CA ILE A 29 -5.56 -11.70 -46.12
C ILE A 29 -6.15 -10.52 -45.36
N LEU A 30 -5.68 -10.22 -44.12
CA LEU A 30 -6.10 -9.07 -43.35
C LEU A 30 -5.74 -7.74 -44.01
N ILE A 31 -4.57 -7.63 -44.62
CA ILE A 31 -4.13 -6.42 -45.33
C ILE A 31 -4.98 -6.20 -46.58
N ILE A 32 -5.33 -7.26 -47.33
CA ILE A 32 -6.17 -7.17 -48.53
C ILE A 32 -7.62 -6.75 -48.12
N VAL A 33 -8.18 -7.28 -47.06
CA VAL A 33 -9.51 -6.89 -46.57
C VAL A 33 -9.52 -5.43 -46.09
N ALA A 34 -8.47 -4.96 -45.45
CA ALA A 34 -8.33 -3.56 -45.01
C ALA A 34 -8.22 -2.60 -46.21
N LEU A 35 -7.50 -2.97 -47.28
CA LEU A 35 -7.36 -2.16 -48.47
C LEU A 35 -8.67 -2.11 -49.32
N LEU A 36 -9.46 -3.19 -49.35
CA LEU A 36 -10.78 -3.20 -50.02
C LEU A 36 -11.83 -2.40 -49.22
N ALA A 37 -11.75 -2.33 -47.90
CA ALA A 37 -12.62 -1.49 -47.08
C ALA A 37 -12.34 0.02 -47.30
N ILE A 38 -11.09 0.42 -47.53
CA ILE A 38 -10.72 1.81 -47.79
C ILE A 38 -11.16 2.21 -49.24
N ALA A 39 -11.08 1.31 -50.22
CA ALA A 39 -11.57 1.58 -51.57
C ALA A 39 -13.09 1.67 -51.67
N GLY A 40 -13.83 0.93 -50.82
CA GLY A 40 -15.31 0.99 -50.78
C GLY A 40 -15.86 2.30 -50.21
N VAL A 41 -15.15 2.94 -49.32
CA VAL A 41 -15.54 4.23 -48.73
C VAL A 41 -15.31 5.40 -49.69
N ALA A 42 -14.33 5.31 -50.58
CA ALA A 42 -14.02 6.38 -51.53
C ALA A 42 -15.04 6.50 -52.67
N VAL A 43 -15.81 5.44 -52.99
CA VAL A 43 -16.78 5.45 -54.13
C VAL A 43 -18.17 5.94 -53.67
N VAL A 44 -18.49 5.88 -52.39
CA VAL A 44 -19.77 6.38 -51.82
C VAL A 44 -19.77 7.90 -51.57
N ALA A 45 -18.58 8.52 -51.50
CA ALA A 45 -18.45 9.94 -51.16
C ALA A 45 -18.69 10.93 -52.31
N LEU A 46 -19.00 10.47 -53.54
CA LEU A 46 -19.05 11.32 -54.76
C LEU A 46 -20.47 11.72 -55.23
N ASN A 47 -21.53 11.39 -54.48
CA ASN A 47 -22.91 11.71 -54.93
C ASN A 47 -23.87 12.28 -53.86
N ILE A 48 -23.35 13.03 -52.89
CA ILE A 48 -24.24 13.78 -51.98
C ILE A 48 -23.80 15.25 -51.98
N THR A 49 -24.36 16.04 -52.90
CA THR A 49 -24.38 17.49 -52.82
C THR A 49 -25.47 17.91 -51.83
N GLY A 50 -25.18 17.72 -50.55
CA GLY A 50 -25.93 18.30 -49.47
C GLY A 50 -24.91 18.95 -48.55
N THR A 51 -25.03 20.25 -48.23
CA THR A 51 -24.23 20.99 -47.26
C THR A 51 -24.41 20.37 -45.87
N ALA A 52 -23.66 19.30 -45.64
CA ALA A 52 -23.50 18.79 -44.28
C ALA A 52 -22.52 19.74 -43.53
N HIS A 53 -23.03 20.47 -42.59
CA HIS A 53 -22.21 21.06 -41.53
C HIS A 53 -21.44 19.92 -40.85
N VAL A 54 -20.21 19.68 -41.27
CA VAL A 54 -19.26 18.89 -40.50
C VAL A 54 -18.94 19.73 -39.27
N SER A 55 -19.68 19.47 -38.19
CA SER A 55 -19.24 19.91 -36.88
C SER A 55 -17.88 19.28 -36.66
N SER A 56 -16.80 20.04 -36.84
CA SER A 56 -15.48 19.66 -36.41
C SER A 56 -15.57 19.34 -34.92
N ILE A 57 -15.53 18.06 -34.59
CA ILE A 57 -15.25 17.61 -33.22
C ILE A 57 -13.79 18.02 -32.97
N THR A 58 -13.61 19.25 -32.54
CA THR A 58 -12.33 19.68 -31.97
C THR A 58 -12.11 18.76 -30.77
N PRO A 59 -11.04 17.99 -30.68
CA PRO A 59 -10.75 17.24 -29.47
C PRO A 59 -10.69 18.27 -28.36
N THR A 60 -11.57 18.15 -27.37
CA THR A 60 -11.57 19.01 -26.19
C THR A 60 -10.18 18.86 -25.59
N ALA A 61 -9.35 19.86 -25.75
CA ALA A 61 -8.02 19.87 -25.12
C ALA A 61 -8.25 19.63 -23.63
N THR A 62 -7.83 18.49 -23.13
CA THR A 62 -7.92 18.17 -21.71
C THR A 62 -7.14 19.25 -20.98
N SER A 63 -7.82 20.09 -20.23
CA SER A 63 -7.17 21.16 -19.47
C SER A 63 -6.14 20.55 -18.52
N SER A 64 -4.97 21.17 -18.42
CA SER A 64 -3.87 20.71 -17.58
C SER A 64 -3.47 21.78 -16.58
N LYS A 65 -2.84 21.36 -15.49
CA LYS A 65 -2.21 22.23 -14.49
C LYS A 65 -0.75 21.84 -14.27
N THR A 66 0.07 22.81 -13.91
CA THR A 66 1.45 22.57 -13.49
C THR A 66 1.49 22.43 -11.98
N ILE A 67 2.18 21.42 -11.49
CA ILE A 67 2.38 21.16 -10.07
C ILE A 67 3.87 21.02 -9.77
N THR A 68 4.26 21.22 -8.52
CA THR A 68 5.56 20.77 -7.99
C THR A 68 5.28 19.58 -7.07
N ASP A 69 5.89 18.42 -7.34
CA ASP A 69 5.74 17.23 -6.50
C ASP A 69 6.56 17.33 -5.20
N MET A 70 6.38 16.38 -4.29
CA MET A 70 7.07 16.40 -3.00
C MET A 70 8.59 16.25 -3.11
N THR A 71 9.11 15.84 -4.27
CA THR A 71 10.57 15.77 -4.55
C THR A 71 11.12 17.04 -5.18
N GLY A 72 10.28 18.06 -5.38
CA GLY A 72 10.65 19.34 -5.99
C GLY A 72 10.64 19.35 -7.51
N ARG A 73 10.15 18.30 -8.19
CA ARG A 73 10.04 18.24 -9.66
C ARG A 73 8.78 18.97 -10.12
N THR A 74 8.90 19.76 -11.18
CA THR A 74 7.77 20.39 -11.84
C THR A 74 7.19 19.45 -12.89
N LEU A 75 5.89 19.21 -12.85
CA LEU A 75 5.15 18.27 -13.70
C LEU A 75 3.88 18.93 -14.24
N VAL A 76 3.47 18.51 -15.44
CA VAL A 76 2.16 18.84 -16.01
C VAL A 76 1.24 17.66 -15.80
N VAL A 77 0.09 17.88 -15.16
CA VAL A 77 -0.93 16.86 -14.88
C VAL A 77 -2.28 17.33 -15.39
N PRO A 78 -3.25 16.43 -15.64
CA PRO A 78 -4.62 16.85 -15.96
C PRO A 78 -5.20 17.77 -14.90
N GLN A 79 -6.01 18.75 -15.30
CA GLN A 79 -6.70 19.66 -14.38
C GLN A 79 -7.57 18.88 -13.39
N ASN A 80 -8.33 17.90 -13.90
CA ASN A 80 -9.15 17.00 -13.14
C ASN A 80 -8.52 15.59 -13.18
N ILE A 81 -8.15 15.08 -12.01
CA ILE A 81 -7.59 13.75 -11.84
C ILE A 81 -8.69 12.84 -11.31
N ASN A 82 -9.08 11.82 -12.05
CA ASN A 82 -10.16 10.89 -11.70
C ASN A 82 -9.71 9.41 -11.73
N ASN A 83 -8.57 9.13 -12.34
CA ASN A 83 -8.07 7.77 -12.53
C ASN A 83 -6.62 7.69 -12.04
N VAL A 84 -6.43 7.16 -10.84
CA VAL A 84 -5.14 7.15 -10.12
C VAL A 84 -4.66 5.73 -9.93
N LEU A 85 -3.42 5.47 -10.30
CA LEU A 85 -2.66 4.30 -9.86
C LEU A 85 -1.53 4.71 -8.94
N THR A 86 -1.03 3.74 -8.20
CA THR A 86 0.09 3.93 -7.28
C THR A 86 1.11 2.82 -7.44
N THR A 87 2.36 3.06 -7.13
CA THR A 87 3.43 2.05 -7.28
C THR A 87 3.61 1.14 -6.06
N ALA A 88 3.02 1.49 -4.91
CA ALA A 88 3.18 0.73 -3.68
C ALA A 88 2.01 0.94 -2.70
N PRO A 89 1.75 -0.05 -1.80
CA PRO A 89 0.61 -0.04 -0.89
C PRO A 89 0.45 1.20 0.01
N PRO A 90 1.50 1.83 0.56
CA PRO A 90 1.31 3.04 1.38
C PRO A 90 0.63 4.18 0.62
N ALA A 91 1.00 4.42 -0.64
CA ALA A 91 0.36 5.41 -1.48
C ALA A 91 -1.08 4.98 -1.86
N THR A 92 -1.31 3.69 -2.12
CA THR A 92 -2.68 3.18 -2.37
C THR A 92 -3.60 3.47 -1.20
N ILE A 93 -3.17 3.16 0.03
CA ILE A 93 -3.97 3.42 1.23
C ILE A 93 -4.23 4.91 1.40
N LEU A 94 -3.24 5.76 1.12
CA LEU A 94 -3.40 7.21 1.22
C LEU A 94 -4.42 7.75 0.21
N VAL A 95 -4.41 7.25 -1.05
CA VAL A 95 -5.46 7.60 -2.02
C VAL A 95 -6.82 7.07 -1.57
N TYR A 96 -6.88 5.83 -1.08
CA TYR A 96 -8.11 5.22 -0.58
C TYR A 96 -8.78 6.05 0.52
N VAL A 97 -8.03 6.52 1.51
CA VAL A 97 -8.60 7.29 2.62
C VAL A 97 -9.00 8.71 2.22
N LEU A 98 -8.37 9.28 1.20
CA LEU A 98 -8.65 10.63 0.71
C LEU A 98 -9.74 10.68 -0.36
N ALA A 99 -9.64 9.83 -1.36
CA ALA A 99 -10.44 9.87 -2.58
C ALA A 99 -10.61 8.46 -3.19
N PRO A 100 -11.31 7.53 -2.50
CA PRO A 100 -11.37 6.13 -2.92
C PRO A 100 -11.96 5.94 -4.32
N ASP A 101 -12.90 6.79 -4.73
CA ASP A 101 -13.53 6.73 -6.06
C ASP A 101 -12.57 7.11 -7.22
N LYS A 102 -11.39 7.63 -6.91
CA LYS A 102 -10.35 7.93 -7.89
C LYS A 102 -9.34 6.79 -8.10
N LEU A 103 -9.37 5.75 -7.26
CA LEU A 103 -8.51 4.58 -7.43
C LEU A 103 -8.96 3.73 -8.63
N ALA A 104 -8.03 3.47 -9.56
CA ALA A 104 -8.22 2.57 -10.69
C ALA A 104 -7.79 1.13 -10.41
N GLY A 105 -7.02 0.92 -9.36
CA GLY A 105 -6.49 -0.37 -8.95
C GLY A 105 -5.70 -0.29 -7.65
N VAL A 106 -5.35 -1.44 -7.11
CA VAL A 106 -4.60 -1.59 -5.87
C VAL A 106 -3.29 -2.34 -6.09
N ASN A 107 -2.38 -2.29 -5.12
CA ASN A 107 -1.07 -2.95 -5.19
C ASN A 107 -1.01 -4.25 -4.37
N PHE A 108 -2.10 -4.73 -3.84
CA PHE A 108 -2.18 -5.90 -2.96
C PHE A 108 -3.41 -6.73 -3.30
N GLU A 109 -3.40 -7.99 -2.88
CA GLU A 109 -4.60 -8.83 -2.93
C GLU A 109 -5.53 -8.42 -1.78
N PRO A 110 -6.68 -7.81 -2.04
CA PRO A 110 -7.58 -7.35 -0.99
C PRO A 110 -8.01 -8.46 -0.02
N ASN A 111 -8.08 -9.71 -0.51
CA ASN A 111 -8.45 -10.88 0.28
C ASN A 111 -7.30 -11.52 1.10
N ARG A 112 -6.05 -11.13 0.87
CA ARG A 112 -4.87 -11.66 1.59
C ARG A 112 -4.57 -10.96 2.90
N ILE A 113 -4.97 -9.70 3.01
CA ILE A 113 -4.81 -8.93 4.25
C ILE A 113 -6.08 -9.16 5.06
N ASN A 114 -6.11 -10.20 5.88
CA ASN A 114 -7.13 -10.56 6.87
C ASN A 114 -8.51 -9.91 6.71
N GLY A 115 -8.98 -9.91 5.48
CA GLY A 115 -10.31 -9.49 5.13
C GLY A 115 -10.41 -8.03 4.70
N THR A 116 -11.08 -7.88 3.61
CA THR A 116 -11.75 -6.66 3.20
C THR A 116 -12.97 -6.37 4.08
N ALA A 117 -13.11 -7.09 5.21
CA ALA A 117 -14.01 -6.70 6.27
C ALA A 117 -13.73 -5.24 6.65
N TYR A 118 -14.76 -4.46 6.84
CA TYR A 118 -14.65 -3.05 7.20
C TYR A 118 -14.15 -2.13 6.08
N MET A 119 -14.38 -2.54 4.83
CA MET A 119 -14.17 -1.75 3.63
C MET A 119 -15.39 -1.90 2.71
N PRO A 120 -15.92 -0.82 2.10
CA PRO A 120 -17.02 -0.95 1.13
C PRO A 120 -16.64 -1.87 -0.04
N ALA A 121 -17.56 -2.77 -0.41
CA ALA A 121 -17.32 -3.84 -1.39
C ALA A 121 -16.79 -3.33 -2.74
N LYS A 122 -17.22 -2.14 -3.19
CA LYS A 122 -16.75 -1.55 -4.46
C LYS A 122 -15.24 -1.30 -4.50
N TYR A 123 -14.61 -1.02 -3.35
CA TYR A 123 -13.17 -0.76 -3.28
C TYR A 123 -12.36 -2.06 -3.08
N SER A 124 -12.94 -3.02 -2.37
CA SER A 124 -12.33 -4.34 -2.23
C SER A 124 -12.34 -5.17 -3.51
N ALA A 125 -13.17 -4.79 -4.50
CA ALA A 125 -13.25 -5.41 -5.81
C ALA A 125 -12.31 -4.78 -6.86
N LEU A 126 -11.54 -3.74 -6.50
CA LEU A 126 -10.58 -3.12 -7.42
C LEU A 126 -9.51 -4.12 -7.87
N PRO A 127 -9.08 -4.06 -9.16
CA PRO A 127 -8.07 -4.97 -9.67
C PRO A 127 -6.72 -4.75 -8.99
N ASN A 128 -6.01 -5.84 -8.71
CA ASN A 128 -4.62 -5.77 -8.30
C ASN A 128 -3.72 -5.56 -9.53
N VAL A 129 -3.09 -4.40 -9.61
CA VAL A 129 -2.18 -4.03 -10.71
C VAL A 129 -0.71 -4.35 -10.40
N GLY A 130 -0.41 -4.86 -9.20
CA GLY A 130 0.95 -5.05 -8.71
C GLY A 130 1.63 -3.73 -8.36
N GLY A 131 2.96 -3.71 -8.39
CA GLY A 131 3.75 -2.50 -8.06
C GLY A 131 5.20 -2.85 -7.72
N TRP A 132 5.93 -1.85 -7.23
CA TRP A 132 7.36 -1.99 -6.87
C TRP A 132 7.52 -1.81 -5.36
N TYR A 133 7.47 -2.90 -4.63
CA TYR A 133 7.63 -2.90 -3.15
C TYR A 133 8.07 -4.27 -2.65
N GLY A 134 8.87 -4.29 -1.61
CA GLY A 134 9.41 -5.53 -1.07
C GLY A 134 10.15 -6.35 -2.13
N LYS A 135 9.67 -7.57 -2.39
CA LYS A 135 10.19 -8.46 -3.45
C LYS A 135 9.36 -8.41 -4.74
N THR A 136 8.31 -7.57 -4.77
CA THR A 136 7.40 -7.45 -5.91
C THR A 136 8.01 -6.50 -6.94
N THR A 137 8.01 -6.92 -8.20
CA THR A 137 8.35 -6.09 -9.35
C THR A 137 7.09 -5.84 -10.18
N GLY A 138 6.75 -4.56 -10.38
CA GLY A 138 5.59 -4.16 -11.16
C GLY A 138 5.76 -4.41 -12.66
N ASN A 139 4.64 -4.36 -13.37
CA ASN A 139 4.60 -4.44 -14.84
C ASN A 139 4.12 -3.11 -15.40
N TYR A 140 4.98 -2.41 -16.12
CA TYR A 140 4.68 -1.11 -16.74
C TYR A 140 3.51 -1.18 -17.72
N GLU A 141 3.41 -2.25 -18.51
CA GLU A 141 2.34 -2.43 -19.50
C GLU A 141 0.96 -2.52 -18.83
N THR A 142 0.86 -3.20 -17.68
CA THR A 142 -0.38 -3.27 -16.89
C THR A 142 -0.82 -1.87 -16.45
N PHE A 143 0.12 -1.05 -15.95
CA PHE A 143 -0.17 0.33 -15.56
C PHE A 143 -0.60 1.18 -16.75
N ILE A 144 0.12 1.12 -17.85
CA ILE A 144 -0.19 1.89 -19.07
C ILE A 144 -1.55 1.48 -19.65
N ALA A 145 -1.86 0.18 -19.68
CA ALA A 145 -3.14 -0.33 -20.19
C ALA A 145 -4.35 0.14 -19.38
N THR A 146 -4.16 0.46 -18.09
CA THR A 146 -5.22 1.04 -17.24
C THR A 146 -5.52 2.49 -17.61
N ASN A 147 -4.63 3.14 -18.38
CA ASN A 147 -4.73 4.55 -18.79
C ASN A 147 -5.04 5.51 -17.64
N PRO A 148 -4.21 5.57 -16.58
CA PRO A 148 -4.42 6.47 -15.47
C PRO A 148 -4.11 7.92 -15.84
N ASP A 149 -4.78 8.87 -15.18
CA ASP A 149 -4.50 10.30 -15.28
C ASP A 149 -3.14 10.65 -14.67
N VAL A 150 -2.79 9.98 -13.58
CA VAL A 150 -1.49 10.09 -12.89
C VAL A 150 -1.14 8.76 -12.21
N ILE A 151 0.15 8.54 -12.05
CA ILE A 151 0.70 7.47 -11.21
C ILE A 151 1.40 8.13 -10.02
N LEU A 152 1.07 7.70 -8.80
CA LEU A 152 1.76 8.15 -7.59
C LEU A 152 2.84 7.17 -7.21
N ASP A 153 4.06 7.66 -7.07
CA ASP A 153 5.19 6.87 -6.60
C ASP A 153 5.54 7.26 -5.17
N SER A 154 5.70 6.30 -4.29
CA SER A 154 6.14 6.54 -2.93
C SER A 154 7.56 6.07 -2.71
N GLU A 155 8.36 6.89 -2.04
CA GLU A 155 9.71 6.56 -1.67
C GLU A 155 9.78 5.21 -0.92
N LEU A 156 10.69 4.33 -1.35
CA LEU A 156 10.88 3.01 -0.74
C LEU A 156 12.07 2.96 0.23
N GLY A 157 12.80 4.08 0.39
CA GLY A 157 13.96 4.18 1.27
C GLY A 157 15.19 3.41 0.79
N VAL A 158 15.23 2.98 -0.49
CA VAL A 158 16.35 2.24 -1.09
C VAL A 158 16.87 2.99 -2.31
N GLY A 159 18.16 3.32 -2.31
CA GLY A 159 18.82 4.00 -3.43
C GLY A 159 18.48 5.48 -3.55
N ASN A 160 18.82 6.07 -4.71
CA ASN A 160 18.48 7.46 -5.03
C ASN A 160 17.06 7.53 -5.59
N TYR A 161 16.14 8.05 -4.80
CA TYR A 161 14.73 8.13 -5.19
C TYR A 161 14.49 8.98 -6.44
N THR A 162 15.23 10.08 -6.60
CA THR A 162 15.13 10.94 -7.79
C THR A 162 15.50 10.19 -9.08
N ASP A 163 16.52 9.33 -9.04
CA ASP A 163 16.92 8.53 -10.20
C ASP A 163 15.88 7.44 -10.49
N THR A 164 15.32 6.80 -9.46
CA THR A 164 14.20 5.87 -9.59
C THR A 164 12.99 6.53 -10.28
N LEU A 165 12.63 7.74 -9.88
CA LEU A 165 11.52 8.48 -10.50
C LEU A 165 11.79 8.82 -11.96
N LYS A 166 13.02 9.21 -12.32
CA LYS A 166 13.41 9.48 -13.71
C LYS A 166 13.29 8.23 -14.59
N GLU A 167 13.83 7.11 -14.09
CA GLU A 167 13.77 5.84 -14.82
C GLU A 167 12.33 5.37 -15.03
N ARG A 168 11.51 5.39 -13.97
CA ARG A 168 10.09 5.00 -14.06
C ARG A 168 9.30 5.92 -14.97
N GLN A 169 9.53 7.25 -14.91
CA GLN A 169 8.86 8.20 -15.80
C GLN A 169 9.15 7.89 -17.28
N GLN A 170 10.38 7.54 -17.63
CA GLN A 170 10.73 7.13 -19.00
C GLN A 170 9.94 5.90 -19.44
N LYS A 171 9.72 4.93 -18.54
CA LYS A 171 8.95 3.70 -18.81
C LYS A 171 7.46 3.96 -18.93
N PHE A 172 6.89 4.88 -18.14
CA PHE A 172 5.48 5.26 -18.20
C PHE A 172 5.16 6.23 -19.36
N GLY A 173 6.19 6.75 -20.03
CA GLY A 173 6.03 7.66 -21.18
C GLY A 173 5.37 8.98 -20.79
N THR A 174 4.22 9.29 -21.40
CA THR A 174 3.49 10.56 -21.18
C THR A 174 2.61 10.57 -19.93
N ILE A 175 2.40 9.45 -19.29
CA ILE A 175 1.61 9.39 -18.04
C ILE A 175 2.43 10.04 -16.91
N PRO A 176 1.93 11.10 -16.26
CA PRO A 176 2.68 11.78 -15.21
C PRO A 176 2.93 10.87 -14.00
N LEU A 177 4.20 10.77 -13.60
CA LEU A 177 4.62 10.07 -12.38
C LEU A 177 4.94 11.09 -11.29
N VAL A 178 4.07 11.18 -10.29
CA VAL A 178 4.17 12.13 -9.18
C VAL A 178 4.91 11.48 -8.01
N GLY A 179 6.03 12.05 -7.61
CA GLY A 179 6.82 11.60 -6.46
C GLY A 179 6.22 12.04 -5.13
N MET A 180 6.08 11.11 -4.21
CA MET A 180 5.57 11.34 -2.86
C MET A 180 6.64 10.98 -1.83
N LEU A 181 6.83 11.86 -0.85
CA LEU A 181 7.63 11.62 0.35
C LEU A 181 6.72 11.36 1.55
N ASP A 182 7.29 10.83 2.62
CA ASP A 182 6.67 10.72 3.94
C ASP A 182 5.37 9.91 4.04
N ALA A 183 4.89 9.28 2.95
CA ALA A 183 3.73 8.38 3.00
C ALA A 183 3.93 7.16 3.93
N ARG A 184 5.17 6.93 4.38
CA ARG A 184 5.61 5.85 5.25
C ARG A 184 6.18 6.34 6.59
N ASN A 185 6.17 7.64 6.86
CA ASN A 185 6.72 8.24 8.07
C ASN A 185 5.56 8.61 9.01
N ALA A 186 5.44 7.88 10.14
CA ALA A 186 4.34 8.07 11.07
C ALA A 186 4.30 9.44 11.75
N THR A 187 5.40 10.19 11.73
CA THR A 187 5.48 11.54 12.30
C THR A 187 5.18 12.65 11.27
N ARG A 188 5.04 12.31 9.98
CA ARG A 188 4.92 13.29 8.89
C ARG A 188 3.77 13.04 7.91
N TYR A 189 2.78 12.25 8.28
CA TYR A 189 1.64 11.97 7.41
C TYR A 189 0.86 13.22 6.97
N ASP A 190 0.84 14.29 7.79
CA ASP A 190 0.12 15.53 7.45
C ASP A 190 0.58 16.12 6.11
N GLU A 191 1.88 16.10 5.85
CA GLU A 191 2.45 16.64 4.61
C GLU A 191 1.95 15.87 3.38
N SER A 192 1.98 14.55 3.43
CA SER A 192 1.48 13.70 2.35
C SER A 192 -0.05 13.80 2.18
N ILE A 193 -0.80 13.86 3.28
CA ILE A 193 -2.27 14.03 3.27
C ILE A 193 -2.64 15.34 2.59
N ARG A 194 -2.02 16.47 2.98
CA ARG A 194 -2.32 17.78 2.42
C ARG A 194 -1.91 17.89 0.96
N PHE A 195 -0.69 17.43 0.63
CA PHE A 195 -0.21 17.43 -0.76
C PHE A 195 -1.19 16.69 -1.67
N LEU A 196 -1.56 15.47 -1.28
CA LEU A 196 -2.45 14.66 -2.10
C LEU A 196 -3.87 15.19 -2.12
N GLY A 197 -4.35 15.79 -1.02
CA GLY A 197 -5.63 16.49 -0.97
C GLY A 197 -5.75 17.57 -2.03
N THR A 198 -4.74 18.43 -2.14
CA THR A 198 -4.67 19.50 -3.15
C THR A 198 -4.51 18.94 -4.56
N LEU A 199 -3.64 17.94 -4.75
CA LEU A 199 -3.45 17.31 -6.06
C LEU A 199 -4.75 16.73 -6.61
N LEU A 200 -5.52 16.03 -5.77
CA LEU A 200 -6.75 15.35 -6.15
C LEU A 200 -8.02 16.24 -6.04
N GLY A 201 -7.90 17.46 -5.51
CA GLY A 201 -9.02 18.39 -5.34
C GLY A 201 -9.99 17.97 -4.23
N VAL A 202 -9.46 17.38 -3.15
CA VAL A 202 -10.23 16.89 -1.98
C VAL A 202 -9.75 17.53 -0.67
N ASP A 203 -9.43 18.83 -0.70
CA ASP A 203 -8.83 19.57 0.41
C ASP A 203 -9.64 19.49 1.71
N LYS A 204 -10.97 19.46 1.64
CA LYS A 204 -11.83 19.33 2.83
C LYS A 204 -11.63 17.99 3.53
N GLN A 205 -11.56 16.90 2.76
CA GLN A 205 -11.29 15.57 3.29
C GLN A 205 -9.88 15.53 3.90
N ALA A 206 -8.89 16.03 3.17
CA ALA A 206 -7.52 16.12 3.65
C ALA A 206 -7.41 16.90 4.97
N ALA A 207 -8.10 18.04 5.09
CA ALA A 207 -8.13 18.81 6.33
C ALA A 207 -8.71 18.02 7.50
N SER A 208 -9.82 17.29 7.30
CA SER A 208 -10.44 16.46 8.32
C SER A 208 -9.54 15.31 8.78
N LEU A 209 -8.82 14.65 7.83
CA LEU A 209 -7.87 13.58 8.16
C LEU A 209 -6.63 14.14 8.88
N SER A 210 -6.12 15.28 8.45
CA SER A 210 -5.01 15.98 9.07
C SER A 210 -5.33 16.40 10.51
N GLU A 211 -6.53 16.91 10.76
CA GLU A 211 -6.98 17.28 12.10
C GLU A 211 -7.00 16.06 13.06
N PHE A 212 -7.58 14.94 12.61
CA PHE A 212 -7.58 13.70 13.37
C PHE A 212 -6.15 13.24 13.67
N TYR A 213 -5.31 13.16 12.64
CA TYR A 213 -3.92 12.74 12.78
C TYR A 213 -3.14 13.62 13.75
N ASN A 214 -3.18 14.94 13.60
CA ASN A 214 -2.45 15.88 14.45
C ASN A 214 -2.93 15.81 15.90
N ARG A 215 -4.24 15.62 16.11
CA ARG A 215 -4.83 15.45 17.45
C ARG A 215 -4.28 14.19 18.13
N VAL A 216 -4.30 13.03 17.47
CA VAL A 216 -3.81 11.79 18.10
C VAL A 216 -2.30 11.80 18.29
N LEU A 217 -1.55 12.30 17.31
CA LEU A 217 -0.10 12.42 17.41
C LEU A 217 0.32 13.32 18.56
N SER A 218 -0.20 14.54 18.62
CA SER A 218 0.13 15.49 19.69
C SER A 218 -0.28 14.99 21.07
N THR A 219 -1.45 14.34 21.18
CA THR A 219 -1.91 13.75 22.44
C THR A 219 -0.94 12.69 22.95
N VAL A 220 -0.47 11.81 22.08
CA VAL A 220 0.45 10.74 22.48
C VAL A 220 1.84 11.33 22.78
N THR A 221 2.42 12.08 21.85
CA THR A 221 3.80 12.58 22.00
C THR A 221 3.97 13.49 23.21
N SER A 222 2.99 14.37 23.52
CA SER A 222 3.06 15.23 24.69
C SER A 222 3.01 14.45 26.02
N ARG A 223 2.22 13.37 26.08
CA ARG A 223 2.07 12.57 27.32
C ARG A 223 3.24 11.64 27.60
N VAL A 224 4.00 11.26 26.56
CA VAL A 224 5.16 10.37 26.72
C VAL A 224 6.49 11.11 26.77
N ALA A 225 6.51 12.41 26.47
CA ALA A 225 7.73 13.22 26.41
C ALA A 225 8.53 13.19 27.69
N ASP A 226 7.86 13.23 28.84
CA ASP A 226 8.49 13.30 30.18
C ASP A 226 8.81 11.93 30.78
N ILE A 227 8.63 10.84 30.02
CA ILE A 227 8.95 9.49 30.54
C ILE A 227 10.48 9.31 30.53
N PRO A 228 11.13 9.16 31.72
CA PRO A 228 12.55 8.92 31.80
C PRO A 228 12.95 7.66 31.04
N ALA A 229 14.14 7.65 30.45
CA ALA A 229 14.61 6.54 29.61
C ALA A 229 14.57 5.18 30.34
N ASP A 230 14.91 5.16 31.65
CA ASP A 230 14.91 3.97 32.50
C ASP A 230 13.51 3.51 32.92
N LYS A 231 12.46 4.30 32.66
CA LYS A 231 11.04 4.01 32.92
C LYS A 231 10.25 3.68 31.67
N ARG A 232 10.89 3.72 30.51
CA ARG A 232 10.21 3.36 29.26
C ARG A 232 9.96 1.86 29.18
N VAL A 233 8.75 1.50 28.75
CA VAL A 233 8.34 0.10 28.58
C VAL A 233 9.18 -0.55 27.49
N ARG A 234 9.71 -1.74 27.78
CA ARG A 234 10.57 -2.53 26.90
C ARG A 234 9.71 -3.42 26.02
N VAL A 235 9.75 -3.19 24.72
CA VAL A 235 8.82 -3.80 23.75
C VAL A 235 9.56 -4.66 22.76
N TYR A 236 9.07 -5.86 22.52
CA TYR A 236 9.45 -6.72 21.41
C TYR A 236 8.33 -6.76 20.37
N TYR A 237 8.64 -6.47 19.11
CA TYR A 237 7.71 -6.64 18.00
C TYR A 237 7.91 -8.03 17.38
N ALA A 238 6.97 -8.92 17.60
CA ALA A 238 7.03 -10.31 17.17
C ALA A 238 6.30 -10.50 15.84
N GLU A 239 7.02 -10.94 14.82
CA GLU A 239 6.53 -11.18 13.48
C GLU A 239 6.72 -12.62 13.05
N GLY A 240 5.97 -13.02 12.01
CA GLY A 240 5.97 -14.38 11.48
C GLY A 240 5.29 -15.40 12.40
N PRO A 241 5.00 -16.60 11.88
CA PRO A 241 4.15 -17.60 12.56
C PRO A 241 4.78 -18.22 13.81
N LYS A 242 6.04 -17.94 14.08
CA LYS A 242 6.77 -18.38 15.29
C LYS A 242 7.19 -17.21 16.20
N GLY A 243 6.90 -15.98 15.82
CA GLY A 243 7.33 -14.78 16.53
C GLY A 243 8.83 -14.52 16.54
N MET A 244 9.60 -15.22 15.67
CA MET A 244 11.06 -15.18 15.62
C MET A 244 11.59 -14.30 14.49
N LEU A 245 10.76 -13.45 13.94
CA LEU A 245 11.12 -12.34 13.08
C LEU A 245 10.78 -11.05 13.80
N THR A 246 11.57 -10.00 13.59
CA THR A 246 11.33 -8.68 14.20
C THR A 246 11.85 -7.57 13.30
N ASP A 247 11.35 -6.38 13.52
CA ASP A 247 11.96 -5.16 13.01
C ASP A 247 12.69 -4.44 14.15
N PRO A 248 14.03 -4.33 14.07
CA PRO A 248 14.86 -3.73 15.13
C PRO A 248 14.59 -2.25 15.36
N SER A 249 15.10 -1.73 16.47
CA SER A 249 15.10 -0.29 16.77
C SER A 249 15.70 0.51 15.60
N GLY A 250 15.05 1.62 15.23
CA GLY A 250 15.42 2.42 14.07
C GLY A 250 14.83 1.93 12.74
N SER A 251 14.13 0.78 12.71
CA SER A 251 13.34 0.38 11.55
C SER A 251 12.06 1.20 11.47
N MET A 252 11.71 1.66 10.24
CA MET A 252 10.41 2.31 10.01
C MET A 252 9.22 1.39 10.33
N HIS A 253 9.45 0.07 10.34
CA HIS A 253 8.43 -0.93 10.61
C HIS A 253 8.07 -1.08 12.09
N SER A 254 8.94 -0.58 12.99
CA SER A 254 8.71 -0.58 14.45
C SER A 254 8.59 0.82 15.06
N GLU A 255 8.55 1.85 14.24
CA GLU A 255 8.54 3.28 14.61
C GLU A 255 7.46 3.64 15.66
N LEU A 256 6.32 2.96 15.66
CA LEU A 256 5.25 3.24 16.63
C LEU A 256 5.63 2.91 18.07
N ILE A 257 6.63 2.05 18.30
CA ILE A 257 7.12 1.74 19.67
C ILE A 257 7.70 3.01 20.30
N GLU A 258 8.66 3.62 19.60
CA GLU A 258 9.36 4.80 20.07
C GLU A 258 8.41 6.01 20.11
N LEU A 259 7.54 6.15 19.10
CA LEU A 259 6.55 7.22 19.05
C LEU A 259 5.56 7.17 20.22
N ALA A 260 5.22 5.96 20.67
CA ALA A 260 4.38 5.74 21.84
C ALA A 260 5.16 5.77 23.18
N GLY A 261 6.44 6.15 23.17
CA GLY A 261 7.28 6.28 24.35
C GLY A 261 7.90 4.96 24.85
N GLY A 262 7.79 3.87 24.10
CA GLY A 262 8.46 2.60 24.42
C GLY A 262 9.92 2.57 24.00
N VAL A 263 10.58 1.45 24.29
CA VAL A 263 11.91 1.09 23.81
C VAL A 263 11.81 -0.23 23.07
N ASN A 264 12.10 -0.24 21.77
CA ASN A 264 12.25 -1.47 21.03
C ASN A 264 13.49 -2.21 21.52
N VAL A 265 13.32 -3.40 22.11
CA VAL A 265 14.42 -4.16 22.69
C VAL A 265 15.26 -4.91 21.68
N ALA A 266 14.79 -5.03 20.43
CA ALA A 266 15.52 -5.71 19.38
C ALA A 266 16.71 -4.85 18.92
N ASP A 267 17.79 -4.90 19.66
CA ASP A 267 19.09 -4.27 19.36
C ASP A 267 19.92 -5.22 18.49
N CYS A 268 19.62 -5.21 17.20
CA CYS A 268 20.30 -6.00 16.19
C CYS A 268 20.25 -5.28 14.83
N ALA A 269 21.02 -5.79 13.85
CA ALA A 269 21.06 -5.17 12.53
C ALA A 269 19.70 -5.29 11.80
N ILE A 270 19.29 -4.19 11.15
CA ILE A 270 18.10 -4.18 10.30
C ILE A 270 18.38 -4.98 9.03
N THR A 271 17.52 -5.96 8.72
CA THR A 271 17.60 -6.67 7.45
C THR A 271 17.20 -5.73 6.31
N PRO A 272 18.06 -5.52 5.30
CA PRO A 272 17.76 -4.64 4.19
C PRO A 272 16.49 -5.03 3.43
N GLY A 273 15.78 -4.04 2.90
CA GLY A 273 14.60 -4.21 2.05
C GLY A 273 13.31 -4.32 2.83
N MET A 274 12.89 -5.53 3.19
CA MET A 274 11.59 -5.75 3.84
C MET A 274 11.62 -5.73 5.37
N GLY A 275 12.79 -5.60 5.99
CA GLY A 275 12.91 -5.85 7.43
C GLY A 275 12.74 -7.33 7.76
N GLN A 276 12.03 -7.64 8.85
CA GLN A 276 11.83 -9.02 9.33
C GLN A 276 13.15 -9.74 9.61
N THR A 277 13.95 -9.12 10.45
CA THR A 277 15.23 -9.69 10.89
C THR A 277 15.00 -10.98 11.70
N PRO A 278 15.57 -12.12 11.29
CA PRO A 278 15.51 -13.35 12.07
C PRO A 278 16.26 -13.21 13.39
N VAL A 279 15.67 -13.70 14.46
CA VAL A 279 16.25 -13.71 15.80
C VAL A 279 16.13 -15.07 16.45
N SER A 280 16.96 -15.33 17.48
CA SER A 280 16.91 -16.55 18.27
C SER A 280 16.10 -16.34 19.56
N MET A 281 15.59 -17.44 20.14
CA MET A 281 14.93 -17.37 21.45
C MET A 281 15.87 -16.92 22.57
N GLU A 282 17.17 -17.21 22.45
CA GLU A 282 18.19 -16.73 23.36
C GLU A 282 18.29 -15.19 23.34
N GLN A 283 18.26 -14.58 22.14
CA GLN A 283 18.22 -13.12 22.00
C GLN A 283 16.98 -12.53 22.63
N VAL A 284 15.80 -13.07 22.35
CA VAL A 284 14.53 -12.59 22.95
C VAL A 284 14.54 -12.72 24.46
N THR A 285 15.06 -13.83 24.97
CA THR A 285 15.21 -14.05 26.42
C THR A 285 16.16 -13.03 27.05
N LYS A 286 17.30 -12.75 26.41
CA LYS A 286 18.26 -11.73 26.85
C LYS A 286 17.65 -10.33 26.83
N TRP A 287 16.87 -10.03 25.81
CA TRP A 287 16.14 -8.74 25.71
C TRP A 287 15.05 -8.58 26.76
N SER A 288 14.50 -9.66 27.26
CA SER A 288 13.53 -9.67 28.37
C SER A 288 12.46 -8.57 28.25
N PRO A 289 11.58 -8.61 27.23
CA PRO A 289 10.58 -7.58 27.00
C PRO A 289 9.48 -7.58 28.08
N ASP A 290 9.00 -6.38 28.43
CA ASP A 290 7.82 -6.17 29.30
C ASP A 290 6.49 -6.32 28.55
N VAL A 291 6.54 -6.05 27.22
CA VAL A 291 5.39 -6.12 26.31
C VAL A 291 5.84 -6.80 25.02
N ILE A 292 4.97 -7.66 24.48
CA ILE A 292 5.10 -8.18 23.13
C ILE A 292 3.95 -7.66 22.30
N ILE A 293 4.27 -6.96 21.20
CA ILE A 293 3.31 -6.61 20.14
C ILE A 293 3.43 -7.68 19.06
N VAL A 294 2.33 -8.33 18.69
CA VAL A 294 2.31 -9.47 17.77
C VAL A 294 1.68 -9.06 16.45
N GLY A 295 2.44 -9.22 15.36
CA GLY A 295 1.96 -8.96 14.00
C GLY A 295 1.28 -10.18 13.35
N ASP A 296 1.51 -11.41 13.82
CA ASP A 296 1.02 -12.65 13.23
C ASP A 296 -0.04 -13.35 14.14
N PRO A 297 -1.30 -13.48 13.65
CA PRO A 297 -2.34 -14.13 14.44
C PRO A 297 -2.06 -15.59 14.79
N THR A 298 -1.29 -16.31 13.97
CA THR A 298 -0.93 -17.71 14.22
C THR A 298 -0.04 -17.81 15.44
N PHE A 299 0.96 -16.94 15.52
CA PHE A 299 1.83 -16.85 16.68
C PHE A 299 1.07 -16.42 17.94
N TYR A 300 0.19 -15.42 17.83
CA TYR A 300 -0.62 -14.98 18.97
C TYR A 300 -1.43 -16.10 19.60
N LYS A 301 -2.01 -17.00 18.80
CA LYS A 301 -2.79 -18.16 19.29
C LYS A 301 -1.93 -19.20 20.01
N SER A 302 -0.64 -19.29 19.67
CA SER A 302 0.24 -20.35 20.20
C SER A 302 1.16 -19.88 21.34
N ILE A 303 1.41 -18.57 21.47
CA ILE A 303 2.45 -18.05 22.37
C ILE A 303 2.30 -18.49 23.85
N TYR A 304 1.07 -18.58 24.35
CA TYR A 304 0.81 -18.97 25.76
C TYR A 304 0.92 -20.48 25.99
N SER A 305 0.87 -21.30 24.96
CA SER A 305 1.07 -22.76 25.04
C SER A 305 2.49 -23.19 24.67
N ASP A 306 3.28 -22.30 24.07
CA ASP A 306 4.67 -22.60 23.69
C ASP A 306 5.59 -22.42 24.90
N THR A 307 6.20 -23.53 25.33
CA THR A 307 7.07 -23.57 26.53
C THR A 307 8.30 -22.67 26.42
N LEU A 308 8.77 -22.38 25.20
CA LEU A 308 9.91 -21.48 24.97
C LEU A 308 9.58 -20.04 25.35
N TRP A 309 8.32 -19.63 25.15
CA TRP A 309 7.89 -18.26 25.42
C TRP A 309 7.40 -18.04 26.86
N GLN A 310 7.04 -19.08 27.57
CA GLN A 310 6.52 -18.99 28.95
C GLN A 310 7.49 -18.36 29.96
N ALA A 311 8.79 -18.40 29.68
CA ALA A 311 9.81 -17.76 30.53
C ALA A 311 9.87 -16.23 30.37
N ILE A 312 9.35 -15.69 29.29
CA ILE A 312 9.42 -14.25 28.94
C ILE A 312 8.52 -13.43 29.85
N PRO A 313 8.99 -12.30 30.43
CA PRO A 313 8.20 -11.47 31.35
C PRO A 313 6.86 -11.03 30.76
N ALA A 314 6.83 -10.58 29.51
CA ALA A 314 5.60 -10.17 28.83
C ALA A 314 4.54 -11.29 28.80
N VAL A 315 4.96 -12.53 28.60
CA VAL A 315 4.04 -13.69 28.56
C VAL A 315 3.55 -14.04 29.96
N LYS A 316 4.43 -14.07 30.95
CA LYS A 316 4.08 -14.31 32.37
C LYS A 316 3.08 -13.29 32.89
N ASN A 317 3.22 -12.05 32.48
CA ASN A 317 2.40 -10.93 32.94
C ASN A 317 1.18 -10.68 32.03
N HIS A 318 0.89 -11.55 31.06
CA HIS A 318 -0.21 -11.42 30.10
C HIS A 318 -0.20 -10.09 29.32
N ARG A 319 1.01 -9.57 29.00
CA ARG A 319 1.21 -8.33 28.23
C ARG A 319 1.62 -8.64 26.79
N VAL A 320 0.85 -9.47 26.12
CA VAL A 320 1.00 -9.84 24.72
C VAL A 320 -0.22 -9.35 23.96
N TYR A 321 -0.02 -8.54 22.94
CA TYR A 321 -1.10 -7.86 22.23
C TYR A 321 -1.02 -8.13 20.74
N LEU A 322 -2.09 -8.71 20.17
CA LEU A 322 -2.23 -8.85 18.72
C LEU A 322 -2.62 -7.50 18.12
N VAL A 323 -1.87 -7.05 17.13
CA VAL A 323 -2.21 -5.86 16.36
C VAL A 323 -3.55 -6.06 15.65
N PRO A 324 -4.51 -5.10 15.72
CA PRO A 324 -5.70 -5.14 14.88
C PRO A 324 -5.33 -5.15 13.39
N GLN A 325 -5.99 -6.03 12.58
CA GLN A 325 -5.49 -6.43 11.27
C GLN A 325 -6.32 -5.87 10.09
N SER A 326 -7.56 -5.48 10.29
CA SER A 326 -8.51 -5.26 9.20
C SER A 326 -9.04 -3.81 9.14
N PRO A 327 -9.24 -3.21 7.95
CA PRO A 327 -8.86 -3.72 6.62
C PRO A 327 -7.36 -3.65 6.38
N PHE A 328 -6.62 -2.86 7.17
CA PHE A 328 -5.16 -2.75 7.19
C PHE A 328 -4.66 -2.85 8.61
N THR A 329 -3.46 -3.41 8.80
CA THR A 329 -2.88 -3.53 10.14
C THR A 329 -2.62 -2.15 10.75
N TRP A 330 -2.83 -2.01 12.05
CA TRP A 330 -2.67 -0.72 12.72
C TRP A 330 -1.23 -0.37 13.07
N PHE A 331 -0.32 -1.30 12.92
CA PHE A 331 1.05 -1.13 13.39
C PHE A 331 2.06 -1.05 12.25
N ASP A 332 1.98 -1.99 11.30
CA ASP A 332 2.92 -2.10 10.19
C ASP A 332 2.32 -2.94 9.04
N ARG A 333 3.03 -3.02 7.93
CA ARG A 333 2.81 -3.89 6.75
C ARG A 333 1.42 -3.81 6.14
N PRO A 334 1.18 -2.73 5.39
CA PRO A 334 2.18 -1.73 4.96
C PRO A 334 2.33 -0.59 5.96
N PRO A 335 3.52 0.05 6.04
CA PRO A 335 3.73 1.23 6.86
C PRO A 335 3.12 2.46 6.16
N GLY A 336 1.85 2.74 6.41
CA GLY A 336 1.09 3.82 5.81
C GLY A 336 0.20 4.54 6.82
N VAL A 337 -0.73 5.38 6.34
CA VAL A 337 -1.67 6.15 7.19
C VAL A 337 -2.63 5.27 8.00
N ASN A 338 -2.73 3.98 7.70
CA ASN A 338 -3.39 2.98 8.53
C ASN A 338 -2.81 2.91 9.95
N ARG A 339 -1.54 3.33 10.14
CA ARG A 339 -0.88 3.37 11.45
C ARG A 339 -1.34 4.52 12.35
N ILE A 340 -2.07 5.49 11.82
CA ILE A 340 -2.55 6.65 12.61
C ILE A 340 -3.34 6.19 13.85
N ILE A 341 -4.26 5.24 13.69
CA ILE A 341 -5.01 4.68 14.83
C ILE A 341 -4.15 3.78 15.72
N GLY A 342 -3.07 3.22 15.17
CA GLY A 342 -2.08 2.44 15.90
C GLY A 342 -1.27 3.27 16.90
N ILE A 343 -1.09 4.57 16.67
CA ILE A 343 -0.36 5.48 17.58
C ILE A 343 -0.99 5.49 19.00
N PRO A 344 -2.27 5.88 19.18
CA PRO A 344 -2.92 5.89 20.48
C PRO A 344 -3.16 4.46 21.02
N TRP A 345 -3.39 3.46 20.16
CA TRP A 345 -3.52 2.08 20.58
C TRP A 345 -2.21 1.57 21.21
N THR A 346 -1.06 1.78 20.57
CA THR A 346 0.25 1.41 21.13
C THR A 346 0.52 2.14 22.43
N ALA A 347 0.29 3.44 22.49
CA ALA A 347 0.49 4.22 23.71
C ALA A 347 -0.37 3.71 24.89
N LYS A 348 -1.63 3.34 24.63
CA LYS A 348 -2.55 2.84 25.64
C LYS A 348 -2.15 1.46 26.18
N ILE A 349 -1.65 0.55 25.32
CA ILE A 349 -1.16 -0.76 25.80
C ILE A 349 0.17 -0.66 26.54
N LEU A 350 1.02 0.33 26.23
CA LEU A 350 2.27 0.55 26.94
C LEU A 350 2.04 1.23 28.30
N TYR A 351 1.18 2.26 28.34
CA TYR A 351 0.96 3.12 29.50
C TYR A 351 -0.53 3.31 29.80
N PRO A 352 -1.26 2.25 30.19
CA PRO A 352 -2.73 2.29 30.35
C PRO A 352 -3.18 3.42 31.30
N ASP A 353 -2.45 3.70 32.38
CA ASP A 353 -2.80 4.74 33.33
C ASP A 353 -2.67 6.17 32.78
N LYS A 354 -1.66 6.40 31.90
CA LYS A 354 -1.47 7.70 31.25
C LYS A 354 -2.52 7.99 30.18
N PHE A 355 -3.14 6.95 29.65
CA PHE A 355 -4.11 7.02 28.55
C PHE A 355 -5.48 6.46 28.92
N LYS A 356 -5.82 6.41 30.22
CA LYS A 356 -7.10 5.87 30.71
C LYS A 356 -8.32 6.62 30.17
N ASP A 357 -8.17 7.92 29.91
CA ASP A 357 -9.20 8.81 29.37
C ASP A 357 -9.41 8.67 27.85
N ILE A 358 -8.53 7.97 27.14
CA ILE A 358 -8.74 7.69 25.71
C ILE A 358 -9.78 6.58 25.56
N ASP A 359 -10.93 6.95 25.01
CA ASP A 359 -11.97 6.01 24.58
C ASP A 359 -11.57 5.39 23.24
N MET A 360 -10.85 4.24 23.28
CA MET A 360 -10.43 3.54 22.07
C MET A 360 -11.61 3.08 21.21
N PRO A 361 -12.71 2.53 21.75
CA PRO A 361 -13.93 2.26 20.97
C PRO A 361 -14.42 3.45 20.16
N ALA A 362 -14.63 4.59 20.79
CA ALA A 362 -15.12 5.80 20.11
C ALA A 362 -14.10 6.29 19.06
N LEU A 363 -12.80 6.31 19.41
CA LEU A 363 -11.73 6.74 18.51
C LEU A 363 -11.59 5.81 17.28
N THR A 364 -11.78 4.51 17.50
CA THR A 364 -11.77 3.51 16.40
C THR A 364 -12.92 3.74 15.44
N LYS A 365 -14.13 3.95 15.94
CA LYS A 365 -15.29 4.26 15.09
C LYS A 365 -15.09 5.55 14.30
N GLU A 366 -14.60 6.62 14.93
CA GLU A 366 -14.28 7.87 14.26
C GLU A 366 -13.24 7.65 13.14
N PHE A 367 -12.19 6.88 13.42
CA PHE A 367 -11.16 6.58 12.44
C PHE A 367 -11.72 5.80 11.24
N TYR A 368 -12.49 4.75 11.46
CA TYR A 368 -13.04 3.93 10.38
C TYR A 368 -14.03 4.71 9.52
N SER A 369 -14.90 5.51 10.13
CA SER A 369 -15.82 6.39 9.39
C SER A 369 -15.05 7.39 8.52
N LYS A 370 -14.07 8.10 9.08
CA LYS A 370 -13.31 9.15 8.38
C LYS A 370 -12.32 8.62 7.34
N PHE A 371 -11.58 7.53 7.68
CA PHE A 371 -10.46 7.03 6.87
C PHE A 371 -10.87 5.86 5.98
N TYR A 372 -11.70 4.95 6.47
CA TYR A 372 -12.05 3.74 5.71
C TYR A 372 -13.43 3.80 5.10
N HIS A 373 -14.15 4.92 5.29
CA HIS A 373 -15.51 5.13 4.74
C HIS A 373 -16.47 4.00 5.15
N TYR A 374 -16.30 3.51 6.38
CA TYR A 374 -17.01 2.36 6.91
C TYR A 374 -17.49 2.62 8.35
N GLU A 375 -18.80 2.43 8.55
CA GLU A 375 -19.40 2.60 9.89
C GLU A 375 -19.35 1.27 10.64
N LEU A 376 -18.46 1.19 11.65
CA LEU A 376 -18.33 0.01 12.50
C LEU A 376 -19.53 -0.13 13.43
N SER A 377 -20.15 -1.30 13.45
CA SER A 377 -21.02 -1.72 14.54
C SER A 377 -20.25 -1.96 15.84
N ASP A 378 -20.94 -1.99 16.98
CA ASP A 378 -20.30 -2.27 18.27
C ASP A 378 -19.64 -3.65 18.30
N ASN A 379 -20.26 -4.65 17.68
CA ASN A 379 -19.69 -6.00 17.61
C ASN A 379 -18.41 -6.07 16.79
N GLU A 380 -18.36 -5.37 15.65
CA GLU A 380 -17.17 -5.30 14.80
C GLU A 380 -16.04 -4.56 15.49
N MET A 381 -16.35 -3.43 16.13
CA MET A 381 -15.38 -2.65 16.92
C MET A 381 -14.81 -3.49 18.09
N ASN A 382 -15.68 -4.19 18.84
CA ASN A 382 -15.22 -5.08 19.91
C ASN A 382 -14.33 -6.20 19.37
N SER A 383 -14.69 -6.83 18.24
CA SER A 383 -13.87 -7.86 17.60
C SER A 383 -12.52 -7.36 17.10
N LEU A 384 -12.40 -6.07 16.76
CA LEU A 384 -11.13 -5.45 16.38
C LEU A 384 -10.21 -5.26 17.59
N LEU A 385 -10.77 -4.78 18.72
CA LEU A 385 -10.00 -4.43 19.91
C LEU A 385 -9.69 -5.62 20.80
N ASP A 386 -10.53 -6.65 20.80
CA ASP A 386 -10.36 -7.87 21.58
C ASP A 386 -10.21 -9.12 20.68
N PRO A 387 -8.98 -9.52 20.37
CA PRO A 387 -8.73 -10.69 19.53
C PRO A 387 -9.15 -12.02 20.16
N SER A 388 -9.48 -12.05 21.47
CA SER A 388 -9.95 -13.27 22.14
C SER A 388 -11.38 -13.64 21.76
N ILE A 389 -12.13 -12.70 21.15
CA ILE A 389 -13.52 -12.90 20.69
C ILE A 389 -13.58 -13.53 19.28
N ARG A 390 -12.45 -13.71 18.60
CA ARG A 390 -12.37 -14.23 17.21
C ARG A 390 -12.25 -15.74 17.15
#